data_a91f1e7515bf26f4a52e0f72d10a0287
#
_entry.id   a91f1e7515bf26f4a52e0f72d10a0287
#
_cell.length_a   1.000
_cell.length_b   1.000
_cell.length_c   1.000
_cell.angle_alpha   90.00
_cell.angle_beta   90.00
_cell.angle_gamma   90.00
#
_symmetry.space_group_name_H-M   'P 1'
#
loop_
_entity.id
_entity.type
_entity.pdbx_description
1 polymer ?
#
loop_
_entity_poly.entity_id
_entity_poly.type
_entity_poly.pdbx_seq_one_letter_code
_entity_poly.pdbx_strand_id
1 'polypeptide(L)'
;TVLHNPKLLIFDEPFSGFDPVNANIIKREILELKEKGATILFSTHRMESVEELCDYMALINKSNKLLDGKVSEIKKEYKNNTFEVGLECEHEAALMAELQEKFKVGAAHFKSINDDLKVSIQLQPHENPNDLIQYLLTKARINHFVEVIPSVNDIFIKTVTHNA
;
A
#
# COMPACT_ATOMS: atom_id res chain seq x y z
N THR A 1 -29.69 10.55 -9.11
CA THR A 1 -29.15 11.32 -7.96
C THR A 1 -28.18 12.43 -8.38
N VAL A 2 -27.49 12.31 -9.50
CA VAL A 2 -26.46 13.28 -9.96
C VAL A 2 -26.93 14.24 -11.05
N LEU A 3 -28.19 14.12 -11.54
CA LEU A 3 -28.71 14.89 -12.67
C LEU A 3 -28.74 16.43 -12.47
N HIS A 4 -28.74 16.89 -11.21
CA HIS A 4 -28.79 18.31 -10.85
C HIS A 4 -27.43 18.89 -10.48
N ASN A 5 -26.33 18.20 -10.79
CA ASN A 5 -24.93 18.59 -10.52
C ASN A 5 -24.71 19.08 -9.08
N PRO A 6 -24.92 18.23 -8.06
CA PRO A 6 -24.76 18.62 -6.68
C PRO A 6 -23.29 18.91 -6.36
N LYS A 7 -23.06 19.91 -5.49
CA LYS A 7 -21.71 20.25 -5.00
C LYS A 7 -21.20 19.25 -3.95
N LEU A 8 -22.10 18.57 -3.27
CA LEU A 8 -21.79 17.55 -2.24
C LEU A 8 -22.59 16.30 -2.54
N LEU A 9 -21.90 15.17 -2.57
CA LEU A 9 -22.46 13.85 -2.72
C LEU A 9 -22.05 13.00 -1.49
N ILE A 10 -23.04 12.34 -0.90
CA ILE A 10 -22.82 11.44 0.23
C ILE A 10 -23.33 10.06 -0.16
N PHE A 11 -22.46 9.06 -0.11
CA PHE A 11 -22.79 7.67 -0.44
C PHE A 11 -22.52 6.76 0.75
N ASP A 12 -23.39 5.81 0.96
CA ASP A 12 -23.19 4.72 1.91
C ASP A 12 -22.96 3.43 1.13
N GLU A 13 -21.78 2.82 1.31
CA GLU A 13 -21.35 1.59 0.63
C GLU A 13 -21.63 1.56 -0.88
N PRO A 14 -21.16 2.55 -1.66
CA PRO A 14 -21.56 2.72 -3.07
C PRO A 14 -21.18 1.58 -3.99
N PHE A 15 -20.29 0.68 -3.56
CA PHE A 15 -19.79 -0.47 -4.34
C PHE A 15 -20.37 -1.81 -3.86
N SER A 16 -21.21 -1.81 -2.83
CA SER A 16 -21.79 -3.03 -2.26
C SER A 16 -22.79 -3.68 -3.23
N GLY A 17 -22.69 -5.00 -3.38
CA GLY A 17 -23.58 -5.76 -4.25
C GLY A 17 -23.29 -5.71 -5.75
N PHE A 18 -22.29 -4.93 -6.19
CA PHE A 18 -21.86 -4.90 -7.58
C PHE A 18 -20.73 -5.90 -7.86
N ASP A 19 -20.78 -6.50 -9.04
CA ASP A 19 -19.64 -7.23 -9.59
C ASP A 19 -18.48 -6.28 -9.94
N PRO A 20 -17.24 -6.76 -10.14
CA PRO A 20 -16.08 -5.91 -10.38
C PRO A 20 -16.20 -4.99 -11.59
N VAL A 21 -16.92 -5.41 -12.66
CA VAL A 21 -17.07 -4.61 -13.88
C VAL A 21 -17.96 -3.41 -13.59
N ASN A 22 -19.12 -3.64 -12.97
CA ASN A 22 -20.06 -2.57 -12.62
C ASN A 22 -19.50 -1.66 -11.52
N ALA A 23 -18.79 -2.19 -10.53
CA ALA A 23 -18.09 -1.39 -9.53
C ALA A 23 -17.08 -0.43 -10.16
N ASN A 24 -16.31 -0.86 -11.18
CA ASN A 24 -15.36 -0.02 -11.89
C ASN A 24 -16.04 1.09 -12.72
N ILE A 25 -17.24 0.86 -13.23
CA ILE A 25 -18.02 1.91 -13.90
C ILE A 25 -18.40 2.98 -12.86
N ILE A 26 -18.92 2.58 -11.70
CA ILE A 26 -19.29 3.53 -10.64
C ILE A 26 -18.08 4.31 -10.14
N LYS A 27 -16.92 3.66 -9.97
CA LYS A 27 -15.67 4.33 -9.58
C LYS A 27 -15.29 5.44 -10.57
N ARG A 28 -15.35 5.17 -11.88
CA ARG A 28 -15.05 6.17 -12.90
C ARG A 28 -16.02 7.36 -12.85
N GLU A 29 -17.31 7.10 -12.73
CA GLU A 29 -18.32 8.17 -12.59
C GLU A 29 -18.06 9.04 -11.35
N ILE A 30 -17.66 8.44 -10.22
CA ILE A 30 -17.28 9.16 -9.00
C ILE A 30 -16.07 10.06 -9.25
N LEU A 31 -15.02 9.55 -9.92
CA LEU A 31 -13.84 10.34 -10.25
C LEU A 31 -14.15 11.49 -11.21
N GLU A 32 -14.97 11.26 -12.21
CA GLU A 32 -15.42 12.33 -13.13
C GLU A 32 -16.21 13.44 -12.40
N LEU A 33 -17.07 13.08 -11.44
CA LEU A 33 -17.80 14.06 -10.63
C LEU A 33 -16.85 14.86 -9.73
N LYS A 34 -15.83 14.20 -9.16
CA LYS A 34 -14.76 14.86 -8.40
C LYS A 34 -14.00 15.86 -9.28
N GLU A 35 -13.59 15.47 -10.49
CA GLU A 35 -12.90 16.35 -11.46
C GLU A 35 -13.75 17.56 -11.87
N LYS A 36 -15.06 17.39 -11.94
CA LYS A 36 -16.04 18.47 -12.19
C LYS A 36 -16.25 19.38 -10.97
N GLY A 37 -15.54 19.13 -9.84
CA GLY A 37 -15.54 19.96 -8.65
C GLY A 37 -16.56 19.57 -7.57
N ALA A 38 -17.19 18.40 -7.67
CA ALA A 38 -18.04 17.89 -6.59
C ALA A 38 -17.21 17.41 -5.40
N THR A 39 -17.65 17.71 -4.19
CA THR A 39 -17.14 17.11 -2.97
C THR A 39 -17.86 15.78 -2.74
N ILE A 40 -17.09 14.70 -2.54
CA ILE A 40 -17.64 13.36 -2.39
C ILE A 40 -17.23 12.80 -1.04
N LEU A 41 -18.21 12.38 -0.26
CA LEU A 41 -18.05 11.65 0.98
C LEU A 41 -18.70 10.28 0.81
N PHE A 42 -17.97 9.20 1.13
CA PHE A 42 -18.59 7.88 1.17
C PHE A 42 -18.09 7.05 2.34
N SER A 43 -18.96 6.20 2.87
CA SER A 43 -18.59 5.15 3.81
C SER A 43 -18.29 3.86 3.04
N THR A 44 -17.29 3.11 3.50
CA THR A 44 -17.01 1.77 2.98
C THR A 44 -16.17 0.95 3.96
N HIS A 45 -16.31 -0.36 3.90
CA HIS A 45 -15.41 -1.32 4.52
C HIS A 45 -14.35 -1.86 3.52
N ARG A 46 -14.38 -1.42 2.26
CA ARG A 46 -13.46 -1.85 1.20
C ARG A 46 -12.26 -0.91 1.14
N MET A 47 -11.18 -1.28 1.82
CA MET A 47 -9.97 -0.46 1.95
C MET A 47 -9.29 -0.12 0.62
N GLU A 48 -9.39 -1.02 -0.38
CA GLU A 48 -8.93 -0.78 -1.75
C GLU A 48 -9.62 0.43 -2.40
N SER A 49 -10.94 0.58 -2.18
CA SER A 49 -11.69 1.72 -2.72
C SER A 49 -11.28 3.04 -2.06
N VAL A 50 -10.86 3.00 -0.79
CA VAL A 50 -10.30 4.18 -0.10
C VAL A 50 -8.98 4.58 -0.74
N GLU A 51 -8.08 3.62 -1.01
CA GLU A 51 -6.79 3.91 -1.68
C GLU A 51 -6.95 4.47 -3.08
N GLU A 52 -7.91 3.97 -3.84
CA GLU A 52 -8.10 4.34 -5.25
C GLU A 52 -8.79 5.70 -5.42
N LEU A 53 -9.71 6.07 -4.53
CA LEU A 53 -10.62 7.19 -4.76
C LEU A 53 -10.45 8.36 -3.81
N CYS A 54 -9.97 8.12 -2.58
CA CYS A 54 -9.96 9.12 -1.52
C CYS A 54 -8.65 9.90 -1.46
N ASP A 55 -8.76 11.22 -1.32
CA ASP A 55 -7.63 12.07 -0.91
C ASP A 55 -7.46 12.05 0.62
N TYR A 56 -8.57 11.96 1.36
CA TYR A 56 -8.64 11.93 2.81
C TYR A 56 -9.44 10.73 3.29
N MET A 57 -9.09 10.21 4.44
CA MET A 57 -9.86 9.16 5.11
C MET A 57 -9.99 9.42 6.60
N ALA A 58 -11.04 8.87 7.20
CA ALA A 58 -11.19 8.70 8.63
C ALA A 58 -11.50 7.26 8.95
N LEU A 59 -10.74 6.66 9.88
CA LEU A 59 -10.94 5.31 10.34
C LEU A 59 -11.72 5.30 11.66
N ILE A 60 -12.87 4.62 11.65
CA ILE A 60 -13.75 4.52 12.81
C ILE A 60 -13.85 3.04 13.22
N ASN A 61 -13.64 2.76 14.50
CA ASN A 61 -13.81 1.43 15.08
C ASN A 61 -14.45 1.55 16.46
N LYS A 62 -15.45 0.72 16.76
CA LYS A 62 -16.19 0.73 18.04
C LYS A 62 -16.62 2.15 18.47
N SER A 63 -17.17 2.91 17.52
CA SER A 63 -17.61 4.32 17.71
C SER A 63 -16.50 5.32 18.04
N ASN A 64 -15.22 4.94 17.95
CA ASN A 64 -14.08 5.83 18.14
C ASN A 64 -13.40 6.09 16.79
N LYS A 65 -13.03 7.37 16.56
CA LYS A 65 -12.16 7.74 15.46
C LYS A 65 -10.72 7.39 15.82
N LEU A 66 -10.13 6.42 15.14
CA LEU A 66 -8.77 5.94 15.40
C LEU A 66 -7.70 6.78 14.72
N LEU A 67 -7.96 7.18 13.47
CA LEU A 67 -7.10 8.06 12.71
C LEU A 67 -7.90 8.82 11.65
N ASP A 68 -7.39 9.96 11.20
CA ASP A 68 -7.90 10.69 10.05
C ASP A 68 -6.80 11.56 9.44
N GLY A 69 -6.92 11.83 8.15
CA GLY A 69 -5.97 12.66 7.41
C GLY A 69 -5.91 12.32 5.93
N LYS A 70 -4.92 12.88 5.26
CA LYS A 70 -4.64 12.52 3.87
C LYS A 70 -4.13 11.08 3.77
N VAL A 71 -4.71 10.31 2.86
CA VAL A 71 -4.31 8.90 2.62
C VAL A 71 -2.80 8.80 2.38
N SER A 72 -2.23 9.69 1.58
CA SER A 72 -0.80 9.70 1.27
C SER A 72 0.10 10.00 2.49
N GLU A 73 -0.34 10.88 3.38
CA GLU A 73 0.40 11.23 4.60
C GLU A 73 0.35 10.08 5.61
N ILE A 74 -0.85 9.52 5.84
CA ILE A 74 -1.04 8.35 6.69
C ILE A 74 -0.16 7.19 6.20
N LYS A 75 -0.16 6.87 4.90
CA LYS A 75 0.70 5.83 4.34
C LYS A 75 2.18 6.10 4.57
N LYS A 76 2.63 7.36 4.50
CA LYS A 76 4.02 7.74 4.80
C LYS A 76 4.40 7.52 6.26
N GLU A 77 3.52 7.83 7.20
CA GLU A 77 3.76 7.62 8.64
C GLU A 77 3.89 6.15 9.01
N TYR A 78 3.19 5.27 8.28
CA TYR A 78 3.21 3.82 8.51
C TYR A 78 4.31 3.08 7.75
N LYS A 79 5.10 3.77 6.92
CA LYS A 79 6.28 3.19 6.26
C LYS A 79 7.32 2.73 7.30
N ASN A 80 8.01 1.66 6.98
CA ASN A 80 8.99 1.05 7.87
C ASN A 80 10.35 0.80 7.20
N ASN A 81 10.66 1.52 6.11
CA ASN A 81 11.90 1.36 5.32
C ASN A 81 12.17 -0.08 4.89
N THR A 82 11.14 -0.81 4.51
CA THR A 82 11.26 -2.17 3.99
C THR A 82 11.26 -2.15 2.47
N PHE A 83 12.15 -2.92 1.85
CA PHE A 83 12.28 -3.07 0.40
C PHE A 83 12.08 -4.52 0.02
N GLU A 84 11.23 -4.81 -0.96
CA GLU A 84 11.17 -6.10 -1.63
C GLU A 84 12.22 -6.14 -2.74
N VAL A 85 13.04 -7.19 -2.72
CA VAL A 85 14.18 -7.34 -3.62
C VAL A 85 14.14 -8.72 -4.27
N GLY A 86 14.27 -8.75 -5.60
CA GLY A 86 14.46 -9.96 -6.40
C GLY A 86 15.88 -10.01 -6.94
N LEU A 87 16.60 -11.08 -6.61
CA LEU A 87 18.02 -11.25 -6.90
C LEU A 87 18.26 -12.52 -7.71
N GLU A 88 18.98 -12.38 -8.81
CA GLU A 88 19.48 -13.51 -9.60
C GLU A 88 20.96 -13.72 -9.25
N CYS A 89 21.28 -14.89 -8.66
CA CYS A 89 22.64 -15.25 -8.27
C CYS A 89 22.85 -16.76 -8.32
N GLU A 90 24.12 -17.19 -8.42
CA GLU A 90 24.49 -18.62 -8.50
C GLU A 90 24.42 -19.34 -7.14
N HIS A 91 24.58 -18.59 -6.03
CA HIS A 91 24.68 -19.14 -4.67
C HIS A 91 23.67 -18.50 -3.71
N GLU A 92 22.39 -18.76 -3.92
CA GLU A 92 21.28 -18.16 -3.15
C GLU A 92 21.39 -18.36 -1.64
N ALA A 93 21.72 -19.60 -1.19
CA ALA A 93 21.83 -19.93 0.23
C ALA A 93 22.94 -19.13 0.93
N ALA A 94 24.09 -18.95 0.27
CA ALA A 94 25.20 -18.17 0.80
C ALA A 94 24.85 -16.68 0.88
N LEU A 95 24.22 -16.14 -0.18
CA LEU A 95 23.78 -14.75 -0.20
C LEU A 95 22.70 -14.48 0.86
N MET A 96 21.75 -15.40 1.02
CA MET A 96 20.71 -15.28 2.06
C MET A 96 21.33 -15.23 3.47
N ALA A 97 22.31 -16.09 3.77
CA ALA A 97 22.98 -16.08 5.06
C ALA A 97 23.71 -14.74 5.31
N GLU A 98 24.42 -14.24 4.30
CA GLU A 98 25.11 -12.95 4.37
C GLU A 98 24.15 -11.76 4.56
N LEU A 99 22.98 -11.78 3.89
CA LEU A 99 21.94 -10.78 4.07
C LEU A 99 21.32 -10.81 5.46
N GLN A 100 21.06 -12.01 6.00
CA GLN A 100 20.51 -12.18 7.35
C GLN A 100 21.46 -11.73 8.46
N GLU A 101 22.77 -11.81 8.22
CA GLU A 101 23.77 -11.31 9.17
C GLU A 101 23.81 -9.77 9.24
N LYS A 102 23.59 -9.11 8.09
CA LYS A 102 23.75 -7.66 7.96
C LYS A 102 22.44 -6.87 8.12
N PHE A 103 21.32 -7.46 7.70
CA PHE A 103 20.03 -6.78 7.62
C PHE A 103 18.94 -7.59 8.28
N LYS A 104 17.86 -6.93 8.63
CA LYS A 104 16.65 -7.63 9.01
C LYS A 104 15.92 -8.11 7.74
N VAL A 105 16.03 -9.41 7.46
CA VAL A 105 15.49 -10.05 6.27
C VAL A 105 14.20 -10.80 6.60
N GLY A 106 13.22 -10.70 5.71
CA GLY A 106 11.96 -11.42 5.76
C GLY A 106 11.57 -12.00 4.39
N ALA A 107 10.42 -12.65 4.33
CA ALA A 107 9.85 -13.11 3.08
C ALA A 107 9.33 -11.94 2.24
N ALA A 108 9.52 -11.99 0.93
CA ALA A 108 8.91 -11.08 -0.01
C ALA A 108 7.69 -11.73 -0.68
N HIS A 109 6.71 -10.93 -1.07
CA HIS A 109 5.42 -11.41 -1.56
C HIS A 109 5.12 -11.02 -3.02
N PHE A 110 6.08 -10.42 -3.73
CA PHE A 110 5.88 -10.08 -5.14
C PHE A 110 5.92 -11.29 -6.06
N LYS A 111 5.22 -11.18 -7.19
CA LYS A 111 5.24 -12.20 -8.25
C LYS A 111 6.39 -11.92 -9.21
N SER A 112 7.18 -12.94 -9.52
CA SER A 112 8.23 -12.93 -10.56
C SER A 112 8.01 -14.11 -11.48
N ILE A 113 8.40 -13.97 -12.75
CA ILE A 113 8.37 -15.04 -13.73
C ILE A 113 9.62 -15.91 -13.60
N ASN A 114 10.72 -15.33 -13.10
CA ASN A 114 11.99 -16.01 -12.91
C ASN A 114 12.08 -16.66 -11.52
N ASP A 115 12.97 -17.64 -11.40
CA ASP A 115 13.34 -18.24 -10.12
C ASP A 115 14.35 -17.32 -9.39
N ASP A 116 13.88 -16.15 -8.98
CA ASP A 116 14.70 -15.18 -8.26
C ASP A 116 14.69 -15.47 -6.75
N LEU A 117 15.81 -15.23 -6.09
CA LEU A 117 15.84 -15.12 -4.63
C LEU A 117 15.01 -13.89 -4.21
N LYS A 118 13.86 -14.12 -3.58
CA LYS A 118 12.91 -13.08 -3.16
C LYS A 118 13.03 -12.82 -1.68
N VAL A 119 13.44 -11.62 -1.33
CA VAL A 119 13.63 -11.22 0.07
C VAL A 119 13.02 -9.84 0.33
N SER A 120 12.50 -9.64 1.53
CA SER A 120 12.23 -8.31 2.05
C SER A 120 13.35 -7.90 3.00
N ILE A 121 13.89 -6.69 2.81
CA ILE A 121 14.98 -6.15 3.61
C ILE A 121 14.49 -4.89 4.29
N GLN A 122 14.53 -4.89 5.63
CA GLN A 122 14.19 -3.70 6.42
C GLN A 122 15.47 -2.96 6.80
N LEU A 123 15.56 -1.70 6.36
CA LEU A 123 16.65 -0.79 6.70
C LEU A 123 16.35 -0.02 8.00
N GLN A 124 17.40 0.31 8.72
CA GLN A 124 17.31 1.23 9.86
C GLN A 124 17.03 2.67 9.38
N PRO A 125 16.48 3.56 10.22
CA PRO A 125 16.13 4.92 9.81
C PRO A 125 17.27 5.77 9.26
N HIS A 126 18.52 5.43 9.61
CA HIS A 126 19.73 6.15 9.17
C HIS A 126 20.40 5.51 7.95
N GLU A 127 19.96 4.34 7.51
CA GLU A 127 20.51 3.63 6.37
C GLU A 127 19.92 4.15 5.05
N ASN A 128 20.77 4.27 4.03
CA ASN A 128 20.36 4.77 2.72
C ASN A 128 20.05 3.59 1.78
N PRO A 129 18.87 3.57 1.14
CA PRO A 129 18.54 2.54 0.15
C PRO A 129 19.56 2.42 -0.99
N ASN A 130 20.24 3.51 -1.36
CA ASN A 130 21.27 3.47 -2.40
C ASN A 130 22.49 2.64 -1.98
N ASP A 131 22.86 2.66 -0.70
CA ASP A 131 23.97 1.87 -0.19
C ASP A 131 23.61 0.37 -0.23
N LEU A 132 22.35 0.03 0.09
CA LEU A 132 21.84 -1.33 -0.10
C LEU A 132 21.91 -1.76 -1.57
N ILE A 133 21.47 -0.92 -2.50
CA ILE A 133 21.53 -1.22 -3.94
C ILE A 133 22.99 -1.46 -4.37
N GLN A 134 23.91 -0.59 -3.99
CA GLN A 134 25.34 -0.73 -4.32
C GLN A 134 25.89 -2.05 -3.76
N TYR A 135 25.58 -2.38 -2.52
CA TYR A 135 25.99 -3.63 -1.92
C TYR A 135 25.45 -4.84 -2.70
N LEU A 136 24.15 -4.86 -3.02
CA LEU A 136 23.50 -5.95 -3.76
C LEU A 136 24.09 -6.14 -5.16
N LEU A 137 24.41 -5.05 -5.87
CA LEU A 137 25.02 -5.08 -7.20
C LEU A 137 26.40 -5.76 -7.22
N THR A 138 27.10 -5.82 -6.09
CA THR A 138 28.38 -6.55 -5.99
C THR A 138 28.18 -8.06 -5.82
N LYS A 139 26.98 -8.53 -5.54
CA LYS A 139 26.66 -9.91 -5.17
C LYS A 139 25.75 -10.62 -6.17
N ALA A 140 24.84 -9.89 -6.78
CA ALA A 140 23.80 -10.45 -7.62
C ALA A 140 23.31 -9.43 -8.67
N ARG A 141 22.59 -9.94 -9.66
CA ARG A 141 21.79 -9.09 -10.55
C ARG A 141 20.46 -8.77 -9.88
N ILE A 142 20.13 -7.49 -9.79
CA ILE A 142 18.86 -7.03 -9.24
C ILE A 142 17.81 -7.01 -10.34
N ASN A 143 16.76 -7.82 -10.21
CA ASN A 143 15.63 -7.87 -11.13
C ASN A 143 14.40 -7.13 -10.59
N HIS A 144 14.34 -6.93 -9.27
CA HIS A 144 13.25 -6.22 -8.58
C HIS A 144 13.80 -5.47 -7.37
N PHE A 145 13.41 -4.20 -7.22
CA PHE A 145 13.72 -3.40 -6.03
C PHE A 145 12.63 -2.37 -5.83
N VAL A 146 11.76 -2.59 -4.85
CA VAL A 146 10.60 -1.74 -4.60
C VAL A 146 10.43 -1.50 -3.10
N GLU A 147 10.23 -0.24 -2.72
CA GLU A 147 9.89 0.11 -1.35
C GLU A 147 8.48 -0.37 -1.01
N VAL A 148 8.34 -1.08 0.09
CA VAL A 148 7.04 -1.56 0.60
C VAL A 148 6.28 -0.38 1.21
N ILE A 149 5.25 0.06 0.51
CA ILE A 149 4.32 1.06 1.01
C ILE A 149 3.11 0.31 1.58
N PRO A 150 2.79 0.46 2.87
CA PRO A 150 1.67 -0.25 3.47
C PRO A 150 0.35 0.12 2.78
N SER A 151 -0.51 -0.87 2.57
CA SER A 151 -1.87 -0.63 2.10
C SER A 151 -2.74 -0.02 3.20
N VAL A 152 -3.85 0.61 2.84
CA VAL A 152 -4.84 1.08 3.83
C VAL A 152 -5.37 -0.07 4.67
N ASN A 153 -5.46 -1.28 4.08
CA ASN A 153 -5.87 -2.48 4.81
C ASN A 153 -4.83 -2.88 5.89
N ASP A 154 -3.53 -2.83 5.58
CA ASP A 154 -2.47 -3.13 6.54
C ASP A 154 -2.47 -2.12 7.70
N ILE A 155 -2.67 -0.84 7.38
CA ILE A 155 -2.80 0.24 8.35
C ILE A 155 -4.02 0.00 9.26
N PHE A 156 -5.16 -0.36 8.67
CA PHE A 156 -6.37 -0.70 9.39
C PHE A 156 -6.13 -1.82 10.40
N ILE A 157 -5.61 -2.97 9.94
CA ILE A 157 -5.33 -4.13 10.79
C ILE A 157 -4.40 -3.72 11.94
N LYS A 158 -3.29 -3.05 11.63
CA LYS A 158 -2.32 -2.60 12.62
C LYS A 158 -2.94 -1.68 13.66
N THR A 159 -3.73 -0.69 13.22
CA THR A 159 -4.33 0.31 14.10
C THR A 159 -5.39 -0.30 15.03
N VAL A 160 -6.24 -1.20 14.49
CA VAL A 160 -7.27 -1.88 15.27
C VAL A 160 -6.67 -2.84 16.29
N THR A 161 -5.61 -3.59 15.90
CA THR A 161 -4.95 -4.55 16.79
C THR A 161 -4.20 -3.86 17.95
N HIS A 162 -3.65 -2.67 17.73
CA HIS A 162 -2.95 -1.91 18.80
C HIS A 162 -3.91 -1.21 19.77
N ASN A 163 -5.17 -1.00 19.37
CA ASN A 163 -6.19 -0.33 20.19
C ASN A 163 -7.27 -1.31 20.70
N ALA A 164 -7.08 -2.61 20.55
CA ALA A 164 -7.95 -3.66 21.08
C ALA A 164 -7.47 -4.12 22.44
#